data_794069f040cfbd70637ab5b6e5517167
#
_entry.id   794069f040cfbd70637ab5b6e5517167
#
_cell.length_a   1.000
_cell.length_b   1.000
_cell.length_c   1.000
_cell.angle_alpha   90.00
_cell.angle_beta   90.00
_cell.angle_gamma   90.00
#
_symmetry.space_group_name_H-M   'P 1'
#
loop_
_entity.id
_entity.type
_entity.pdbx_description
1 polymer ?
#
loop_
_entity_poly.entity_id
_entity_poly.type
_entity_poly.pdbx_seq_one_letter_code
_entity_poly.pdbx_strand_id
1 'polypeptide(L)'
;MDLGREFGDEFLGLMLFGSWARGEAREDSDVDVLVLFSNLTGNFDVRARVYGVIKRHINRDITLVIMRRADIHGRWSSLAINIAWDGVVICDKLGELAWFKATVADFIRREGFVRYRTRDGKYGWERADGKPLVHTVNSYVRPNG
;
A
#
# COMPACT_ATOMS: atom_id res chain seq x y z
N MET A 1 -9.20 16.66 -7.43
CA MET A 1 -9.49 15.24 -7.54
C MET A 1 -10.78 14.89 -6.80
N ASP A 2 -11.57 13.99 -7.35
CA ASP A 2 -12.90 13.69 -6.80
C ASP A 2 -12.88 13.12 -5.37
N LEU A 3 -11.85 12.35 -5.02
CA LEU A 3 -11.70 11.84 -3.65
C LEU A 3 -11.52 12.98 -2.65
N GLY A 4 -10.77 14.00 -3.02
CA GLY A 4 -10.62 15.20 -2.20
C GLY A 4 -11.93 15.95 -2.00
N ARG A 5 -12.76 16.02 -3.02
CA ARG A 5 -14.09 16.64 -2.93
C ARG A 5 -15.03 15.84 -2.04
N GLU A 6 -14.99 14.51 -2.20
CA GLU A 6 -15.89 13.62 -1.46
C GLU A 6 -15.54 13.53 0.02
N PHE A 7 -14.26 13.46 0.36
CA PHE A 7 -13.80 13.18 1.71
C PHE A 7 -13.07 14.32 2.39
N GLY A 8 -12.79 15.41 1.66
CA GLY A 8 -12.15 16.59 2.23
C GLY A 8 -10.81 16.30 2.86
N ASP A 9 -10.60 16.82 4.07
CA ASP A 9 -9.33 16.70 4.79
C ASP A 9 -9.01 15.28 5.26
N GLU A 10 -9.99 14.38 5.26
CA GLU A 10 -9.75 12.96 5.57
C GLU A 10 -8.94 12.26 4.48
N PHE A 11 -9.07 12.69 3.23
CA PHE A 11 -8.31 12.10 2.13
C PHE A 11 -6.89 12.65 2.12
N LEU A 12 -5.90 11.78 2.26
CA LEU A 12 -4.50 12.18 2.32
C LEU A 12 -3.67 11.73 1.13
N GLY A 13 -4.06 10.66 0.45
CA GLY A 13 -3.23 10.20 -0.65
C GLY A 13 -3.78 9.00 -1.39
N LEU A 14 -3.15 8.75 -2.54
CA LEU A 14 -3.52 7.69 -3.47
C LEU A 14 -2.25 7.08 -4.06
N MET A 15 -2.18 5.75 -4.07
CA MET A 15 -1.11 5.01 -4.72
C MET A 15 -1.67 3.96 -5.67
N LEU A 16 -0.96 3.73 -6.74
CA LEU A 16 -1.12 2.56 -7.60
C LEU A 16 -0.10 1.52 -7.15
N PHE A 17 -0.51 0.26 -7.01
CA PHE A 17 0.42 -0.82 -6.71
C PHE A 17 0.10 -2.06 -7.55
N GLY A 18 0.73 -3.19 -7.26
CA GLY A 18 0.47 -4.44 -7.95
C GLY A 18 1.01 -4.46 -9.38
N SER A 19 0.41 -5.30 -10.21
CA SER A 19 0.93 -5.60 -11.55
C SER A 19 1.02 -4.38 -12.46
N TRP A 20 0.05 -3.46 -12.40
CA TRP A 20 0.12 -2.23 -13.21
C TRP A 20 1.29 -1.33 -12.80
N ALA A 21 1.56 -1.24 -11.50
CA ALA A 21 2.69 -0.44 -11.02
C ALA A 21 4.04 -1.08 -11.39
N ARG A 22 4.11 -2.41 -11.45
CA ARG A 22 5.33 -3.13 -11.82
C ARG A 22 5.57 -3.22 -13.33
N GLY A 23 4.60 -2.82 -14.15
CA GLY A 23 4.69 -3.00 -15.60
C GLY A 23 4.46 -4.44 -16.04
N GLU A 24 3.79 -5.25 -15.24
CA GLU A 24 3.52 -6.67 -15.50
C GLU A 24 2.05 -6.95 -15.78
N ALA A 25 1.22 -5.91 -15.85
CA ALA A 25 -0.22 -6.08 -16.01
C ALA A 25 -0.57 -6.70 -17.35
N ARG A 26 -1.62 -7.53 -17.31
CA ARG A 26 -2.29 -8.04 -18.48
C ARG A 26 -3.57 -7.24 -18.70
N GLU A 27 -4.20 -7.42 -19.86
CA GLU A 27 -5.41 -6.70 -20.20
C GLU A 27 -6.54 -6.94 -19.20
N ASP A 28 -6.61 -8.14 -18.61
CA ASP A 28 -7.62 -8.51 -17.63
C ASP A 28 -7.19 -8.31 -16.17
N SER A 29 -6.01 -7.73 -15.95
CA SER A 29 -5.52 -7.49 -14.58
C SER A 29 -6.32 -6.40 -13.89
N ASP A 30 -6.65 -6.64 -12.60
CA ASP A 30 -7.24 -5.62 -11.75
C ASP A 30 -6.28 -4.45 -11.57
N VAL A 31 -6.83 -3.26 -11.38
CA VAL A 31 -6.04 -2.10 -10.97
C VAL A 31 -6.03 -2.06 -9.45
N ASP A 32 -4.85 -2.16 -8.86
CA ASP A 32 -4.67 -2.19 -7.41
C ASP A 32 -4.38 -0.80 -6.91
N VAL A 33 -5.22 -0.30 -6.01
CA VAL A 33 -5.19 1.08 -5.54
C VAL A 33 -5.20 1.11 -4.02
N LEU A 34 -4.30 1.90 -3.44
CA LEU A 34 -4.29 2.24 -2.03
C LEU A 34 -4.82 3.66 -1.86
N VAL A 35 -5.80 3.83 -0.97
CA VAL A 35 -6.27 5.15 -0.54
C VAL A 35 -5.89 5.35 0.91
N LEU A 36 -5.24 6.46 1.21
CA LEU A 36 -4.82 6.84 2.56
C LEU A 36 -5.76 7.89 3.12
N PHE A 37 -6.32 7.60 4.28
CA PHE A 37 -7.11 8.54 5.07
C PHE A 37 -6.40 8.90 6.37
N SER A 38 -6.78 10.04 6.96
CA SER A 38 -6.24 10.41 8.27
C SER A 38 -6.77 9.48 9.38
N ASN A 39 -8.08 9.38 9.54
CA ASN A 39 -8.71 8.52 10.57
C ASN A 39 -9.85 7.67 10.05
N LEU A 40 -10.35 7.94 8.86
CA LEU A 40 -11.53 7.26 8.33
C LEU A 40 -11.22 5.79 8.06
N THR A 41 -12.00 4.89 8.66
CA THR A 41 -11.82 3.46 8.46
C THR A 41 -12.51 2.99 7.18
N GLY A 42 -11.94 1.95 6.57
CA GLY A 42 -12.49 1.35 5.36
C GLY A 42 -13.66 0.42 5.64
N ASN A 43 -14.71 0.90 6.34
CA ASN A 43 -15.93 0.12 6.52
C ASN A 43 -16.67 -0.01 5.17
N PHE A 44 -17.74 -0.81 5.18
CA PHE A 44 -18.48 -1.11 3.94
C PHE A 44 -18.94 0.15 3.21
N ASP A 45 -19.51 1.12 3.92
CA ASP A 45 -20.02 2.35 3.33
C ASP A 45 -18.89 3.18 2.71
N VAL A 46 -17.81 3.40 3.44
CA VAL A 46 -16.65 4.15 2.96
C VAL A 46 -16.02 3.45 1.75
N ARG A 47 -15.86 2.13 1.81
CA ARG A 47 -15.31 1.37 0.69
C ARG A 47 -16.14 1.52 -0.56
N ALA A 48 -17.47 1.42 -0.43
CA ALA A 48 -18.37 1.55 -1.57
C ALA A 48 -18.29 2.94 -2.19
N ARG A 49 -18.21 3.99 -1.37
CA ARG A 49 -18.08 5.37 -1.85
C ARG A 49 -16.75 5.60 -2.56
N VAL A 50 -15.66 5.13 -1.99
CA VAL A 50 -14.32 5.24 -2.59
C VAL A 50 -14.27 4.50 -3.92
N TYR A 51 -14.74 3.26 -3.93
CA TYR A 51 -14.79 2.44 -5.12
C TYR A 51 -15.58 3.14 -6.25
N GLY A 52 -16.74 3.69 -5.91
CA GLY A 52 -17.57 4.40 -6.88
C GLY A 52 -16.87 5.60 -7.50
N VAL A 53 -16.16 6.38 -6.70
CA VAL A 53 -15.40 7.53 -7.19
C VAL A 53 -14.31 7.10 -8.16
N ILE A 54 -13.52 6.10 -7.78
CA ILE A 54 -12.41 5.63 -8.62
C ILE A 54 -12.94 4.99 -9.91
N LYS A 55 -14.02 4.23 -9.81
CA LYS A 55 -14.61 3.52 -10.95
C LYS A 55 -15.08 4.46 -12.06
N ARG A 56 -15.39 5.70 -11.74
CA ARG A 56 -15.74 6.71 -12.76
C ARG A 56 -14.59 7.00 -13.72
N HIS A 57 -13.36 6.79 -13.28
CA HIS A 57 -12.15 7.14 -14.04
C HIS A 57 -11.44 5.92 -14.62
N ILE A 58 -11.75 4.73 -14.14
CA ILE A 58 -11.06 3.49 -14.52
C ILE A 58 -12.08 2.46 -14.97
N ASN A 59 -12.02 2.08 -16.23
CA ASN A 59 -12.95 1.09 -16.80
C ASN A 59 -12.36 -0.33 -16.66
N ARG A 60 -11.97 -0.69 -15.45
CA ARG A 60 -11.43 -2.01 -15.12
C ARG A 60 -11.84 -2.35 -13.71
N ASP A 61 -11.74 -3.62 -13.35
CA ASP A 61 -11.94 -4.03 -11.97
C ASP A 61 -10.83 -3.45 -11.10
N ILE A 62 -11.18 -3.11 -9.88
CA ILE A 62 -10.30 -2.43 -8.94
C ILE A 62 -10.19 -3.27 -7.67
N THR A 63 -8.96 -3.51 -7.23
CA THR A 63 -8.68 -4.02 -5.89
C THR A 63 -8.34 -2.82 -5.02
N LEU A 64 -9.17 -2.56 -4.01
CA LEU A 64 -9.05 -1.38 -3.17
C LEU A 64 -8.53 -1.74 -1.79
N VAL A 65 -7.45 -1.09 -1.39
CA VAL A 65 -6.92 -1.13 -0.03
C VAL A 65 -7.07 0.25 0.58
N ILE A 66 -7.67 0.32 1.76
CA ILE A 66 -7.83 1.57 2.51
C ILE A 66 -6.96 1.48 3.76
N MET A 67 -6.11 2.47 3.94
CA MET A 67 -5.26 2.60 5.12
C MET A 67 -5.45 3.95 5.77
N ARG A 68 -5.28 3.99 7.09
CA ARG A 68 -5.21 5.24 7.85
C ARG A 68 -3.75 5.57 8.10
N ARG A 69 -3.47 6.79 8.53
CA ARG A 69 -2.12 7.18 8.95
C ARG A 69 -1.57 6.22 10.00
N ALA A 70 -2.39 5.81 10.96
CA ALA A 70 -1.97 4.84 11.98
C ALA A 70 -1.46 3.53 11.40
N ASP A 71 -2.01 3.09 10.26
CA ASP A 71 -1.62 1.84 9.63
C ASP A 71 -0.24 1.91 8.99
N ILE A 72 0.11 3.03 8.38
CA ILE A 72 1.44 3.19 7.75
C ILE A 72 2.53 3.51 8.77
N HIS A 73 2.17 4.00 9.95
CA HIS A 73 3.09 4.23 11.07
C HIS A 73 3.09 3.09 12.09
N GLY A 74 2.24 2.09 11.88
CA GLY A 74 2.14 0.93 12.75
C GLY A 74 2.99 -0.24 12.27
N ARG A 75 2.45 -1.44 12.41
CA ARG A 75 3.11 -2.66 11.96
C ARG A 75 2.77 -2.94 10.50
N TRP A 76 3.78 -3.29 9.73
CA TRP A 76 3.60 -3.56 8.31
C TRP A 76 3.39 -5.05 8.07
N SER A 77 2.31 -5.38 7.34
CA SER A 77 2.11 -6.73 6.79
C SER A 77 2.96 -6.91 5.53
N SER A 78 3.04 -8.15 5.04
CA SER A 78 3.68 -8.41 3.75
C SER A 78 3.03 -7.61 2.62
N LEU A 79 1.70 -7.47 2.67
CA LEU A 79 0.98 -6.65 1.69
C LEU A 79 1.41 -5.19 1.77
N ALA A 80 1.50 -4.62 2.96
CA ALA A 80 1.93 -3.23 3.13
C ALA A 80 3.35 -3.02 2.59
N ILE A 81 4.26 -3.97 2.84
CA ILE A 81 5.62 -3.91 2.33
C ILE A 81 5.64 -3.96 0.80
N ASN A 82 4.84 -4.84 0.19
CA ASN A 82 4.71 -4.90 -1.27
C ASN A 82 4.17 -3.59 -1.85
N ILE A 83 3.17 -3.01 -1.22
CA ILE A 83 2.59 -1.73 -1.66
C ILE A 83 3.64 -0.63 -1.63
N ALA A 84 4.37 -0.52 -0.53
CA ALA A 84 5.41 0.50 -0.38
C ALA A 84 6.54 0.30 -1.38
N TRP A 85 6.95 -0.94 -1.61
CA TRP A 85 8.07 -1.25 -2.51
C TRP A 85 7.72 -0.99 -3.97
N ASP A 86 6.58 -1.50 -4.45
CA ASP A 86 6.18 -1.40 -5.85
C ASP A 86 5.40 -0.13 -6.18
N GLY A 87 4.77 0.47 -5.16
CA GLY A 87 3.76 1.49 -5.37
C GLY A 87 4.26 2.75 -6.04
N VAL A 88 3.37 3.33 -6.84
CA VAL A 88 3.58 4.63 -7.48
C VAL A 88 2.63 5.62 -6.81
N VAL A 89 3.18 6.68 -6.26
CA VAL A 89 2.39 7.72 -5.60
C VAL A 89 1.73 8.59 -6.65
N ILE A 90 0.40 8.67 -6.59
CA ILE A 90 -0.40 9.50 -7.51
C ILE A 90 -0.71 10.84 -6.85
N CYS A 91 -1.06 10.82 -5.55
CA CYS A 91 -1.40 12.00 -4.78
C CYS A 91 -0.91 11.80 -3.34
N ASP A 92 -0.30 12.82 -2.74
CA ASP A 92 0.29 12.72 -1.41
C ASP A 92 0.27 14.09 -0.74
N LYS A 93 -0.84 14.42 -0.11
CA LYS A 93 -1.07 15.75 0.44
C LYS A 93 -0.06 16.18 1.51
N LEU A 94 0.35 15.25 2.37
CA LEU A 94 1.20 15.55 3.52
C LEU A 94 2.58 14.88 3.43
N GLY A 95 2.90 14.24 2.31
CA GLY A 95 4.17 13.52 2.17
C GLY A 95 4.22 12.19 2.92
N GLU A 96 3.11 11.73 3.44
CA GLU A 96 3.04 10.50 4.23
C GLU A 96 3.32 9.25 3.40
N LEU A 97 2.85 9.21 2.16
CA LEU A 97 3.10 8.08 1.27
C LEU A 97 4.56 8.05 0.80
N ALA A 98 5.15 9.21 0.53
CA ALA A 98 6.57 9.29 0.22
C ALA A 98 7.42 8.80 1.39
N TRP A 99 7.05 9.19 2.61
CA TRP A 99 7.69 8.70 3.84
C TRP A 99 7.56 7.19 3.98
N PHE A 100 6.37 6.67 3.75
CA PHE A 100 6.08 5.23 3.82
C PHE A 100 6.97 4.44 2.87
N LYS A 101 7.05 4.86 1.61
CA LYS A 101 7.91 4.20 0.62
C LYS A 101 9.39 4.23 1.04
N ALA A 102 9.88 5.39 1.42
CA ALA A 102 11.28 5.56 1.79
C ALA A 102 11.64 4.74 3.03
N THR A 103 10.76 4.75 4.03
CA THR A 103 10.97 4.07 5.30
C THR A 103 10.96 2.55 5.14
N VAL A 104 10.01 2.04 4.36
CA VAL A 104 9.94 0.59 4.08
C VAL A 104 11.15 0.15 3.27
N ALA A 105 11.56 0.91 2.26
CA ALA A 105 12.75 0.59 1.46
C ALA A 105 14.01 0.53 2.32
N ASP A 106 14.17 1.48 3.23
CA ASP A 106 15.28 1.51 4.16
C ASP A 106 15.26 0.30 5.11
N PHE A 107 14.09 -0.02 5.64
CA PHE A 107 13.89 -1.19 6.49
C PHE A 107 14.31 -2.48 5.79
N ILE A 108 13.87 -2.66 4.54
CA ILE A 108 14.22 -3.84 3.74
C ILE A 108 15.74 -3.97 3.57
N ARG A 109 16.41 -2.86 3.24
CA ARG A 109 17.86 -2.86 3.04
C ARG A 109 18.62 -3.17 4.34
N ARG A 110 18.22 -2.53 5.44
CA ARG A 110 18.92 -2.69 6.73
C ARG A 110 18.75 -4.08 7.31
N GLU A 111 17.55 -4.66 7.14
CA GLU A 111 17.25 -5.99 7.69
C GLU A 111 17.63 -7.12 6.75
N GLY A 112 18.09 -6.81 5.56
CA GLY A 112 18.54 -7.82 4.61
C GLY A 112 17.42 -8.69 4.06
N PHE A 113 16.27 -8.11 3.78
CA PHE A 113 15.17 -8.84 3.18
C PHE A 113 15.39 -9.06 1.70
N VAL A 114 14.96 -10.24 1.23
CA VAL A 114 15.00 -10.62 -0.18
C VAL A 114 13.57 -10.92 -0.62
N ARG A 115 13.22 -10.41 -1.80
CA ARG A 115 11.91 -10.66 -2.39
C ARG A 115 11.92 -11.97 -3.16
N TYR A 116 10.87 -12.76 -3.02
CA TYR A 116 10.66 -13.95 -3.82
C TYR A 116 9.32 -13.91 -4.52
N ARG A 117 9.18 -14.74 -5.56
CA ARG A 117 7.93 -14.87 -6.30
C ARG A 117 7.46 -16.32 -6.20
N THR A 118 6.19 -16.51 -5.87
CA THR A 118 5.58 -17.84 -5.81
C THR A 118 5.22 -18.34 -7.20
N ARG A 119 4.89 -19.64 -7.32
CA ARG A 119 4.51 -20.22 -8.61
C ARG A 119 3.26 -19.58 -9.20
N ASP A 120 2.34 -19.14 -8.35
CA ASP A 120 1.11 -18.46 -8.77
C ASP A 120 1.30 -16.96 -9.03
N GLY A 121 2.55 -16.49 -9.00
CA GLY A 121 2.89 -15.11 -9.36
C GLY A 121 2.77 -14.09 -8.25
N LYS A 122 2.57 -14.51 -7.02
CA LYS A 122 2.53 -13.62 -5.86
C LYS A 122 3.93 -13.31 -5.36
N TYR A 123 4.08 -12.16 -4.74
CA TYR A 123 5.35 -11.74 -4.17
C TYR A 123 5.32 -11.84 -2.65
N GLY A 124 6.42 -12.27 -2.09
CA GLY A 124 6.63 -12.32 -0.65
C GLY A 124 8.03 -11.89 -0.29
N TRP A 125 8.29 -11.82 1.00
CA TRP A 125 9.57 -11.37 1.54
C TRP A 125 10.10 -12.36 2.54
N GLU A 126 11.40 -12.58 2.52
CA GLU A 126 12.10 -13.38 3.51
C GLU A 126 13.42 -12.74 3.85
N ARG A 127 13.95 -13.03 5.01
CA ARG A 127 15.28 -12.57 5.38
C ARG A 127 16.30 -13.44 4.68
N ALA A 128 17.41 -12.83 4.26
CA ALA A 128 18.53 -13.57 3.65
C ALA A 128 19.10 -14.62 4.62
N ASP A 129 18.95 -14.42 5.95
CA ASP A 129 19.41 -15.36 6.97
C ASP A 129 18.37 -16.44 7.31
N GLY A 130 17.23 -16.45 6.67
CA GLY A 130 16.16 -17.44 6.88
C GLY A 130 15.30 -17.24 8.11
N LYS A 131 15.47 -16.17 8.85
CA LYS A 131 14.63 -15.90 10.02
C LYS A 131 13.23 -15.41 9.62
N PRO A 132 12.20 -15.61 10.48
CA PRO A 132 10.83 -15.21 10.15
C PRO A 132 10.68 -13.70 9.94
N LEU A 133 10.03 -13.32 8.87
CA LEU A 133 9.76 -11.92 8.51
C LEU A 133 8.87 -11.21 9.56
N VAL A 134 7.81 -11.88 10.01
CA VAL A 134 6.84 -11.30 10.95
C VAL A 134 7.50 -10.82 12.24
N HIS A 135 8.42 -11.61 12.78
CA HIS A 135 9.15 -11.25 13.99
C HIS A 135 9.97 -9.98 13.80
N THR A 136 10.66 -9.86 12.67
CA THR A 136 11.50 -8.70 12.36
C THR A 136 10.69 -7.43 12.14
N VAL A 137 9.57 -7.52 11.43
CA VAL A 137 8.68 -6.38 11.20
C VAL A 137 8.18 -5.81 12.51
N ASN A 138 7.74 -6.67 13.43
CA ASN A 138 7.27 -6.24 14.73
C ASN A 138 8.37 -5.54 15.55
N SER A 139 9.59 -6.01 15.45
CA SER A 139 10.72 -5.42 16.17
C SER A 139 11.12 -4.05 15.62
N TYR A 140 11.02 -3.87 14.33
CA TYR A 140 11.42 -2.62 13.67
C TYR A 140 10.49 -1.46 14.01
N VAL A 141 9.19 -1.68 13.96
CA VAL A 141 8.21 -0.60 14.06
C VAL A 141 8.12 -0.01 15.46
N ARG A 142 8.21 -0.86 16.47
CA ARG A 142 7.98 -0.46 17.88
C ARG A 142 8.90 0.62 18.44
N PRO A 143 10.22 0.60 18.16
CA PRO A 143 11.10 1.60 18.77
C PRO A 143 10.82 3.02 18.33
N ASN A 144 10.15 3.18 17.19
CA ASN A 144 9.87 4.48 16.59
C ASN A 144 8.42 4.91 16.75
N GLY A 145 7.67 4.04 17.41
CA GLY A 145 6.21 4.16 17.54
C GLY A 145 5.76 5.29 18.37
#